data_3f941734dce8a50832f4cb84f227141a
#
_entry.id   3f941734dce8a50832f4cb84f227141a
#
_cell.length_a   1.000
_cell.length_b   1.000
_cell.length_c   1.000
_cell.angle_alpha   90.00
_cell.angle_beta   90.00
_cell.angle_gamma   90.00
#
_symmetry.space_group_name_H-M   'P 1'
#
loop_
_entity.id
_entity.type
_entity.pdbx_description
1 polymer ?
#
loop_
_entity_poly.entity_id
_entity_poly.type
_entity_poly.pdbx_seq_one_letter_code
_entity_poly.pdbx_strand_id
1 'polypeptide(L)'
;MFADMKSRKPSWLRAKLPSGVEYGAVRKLVDDNKLHTVCQSAQCPNMGECWSRGTATVMILGNICTRSCNFCAIQTGRPTELDIGEPARVAEAVATMRLKHCVITSVTRDELQDGGATVWAATIRAIRNRNPGTAIEVLTPDMRGRLDDLDTILDAKPDIYNHNIETVERLQKPVRVQATYDRSLKVLAHAGSRGFPTKSGLMLGLGEKKEEISAALQDLRNAGVTILTLGQYLQPTPKHLAVDRWVTPEEFADWKAFAQSIGFEFVESGPLVRSSYHADEQSAGITGVQELREGGSLASA
;
A
#
# COMPACT_ATOMS: atom_id res chain seq x y z
N MET A 1 -20.31 15.87 -30.38
CA MET A 1 -19.46 16.87 -29.71
C MET A 1 -19.42 16.69 -28.18
N PHE A 2 -19.51 15.44 -27.65
CA PHE A 2 -19.50 15.13 -26.19
C PHE A 2 -18.42 14.13 -25.77
N ALA A 3 -17.48 13.77 -26.67
CA ALA A 3 -16.42 12.80 -26.39
C ALA A 3 -15.17 13.41 -25.72
N ASP A 4 -15.06 14.73 -25.61
CA ASP A 4 -13.80 15.43 -25.24
C ASP A 4 -13.72 15.90 -23.79
N MET A 5 -14.80 15.76 -23.01
CA MET A 5 -14.79 16.16 -21.58
C MET A 5 -14.27 15.07 -20.63
N LYS A 6 -14.19 13.79 -21.06
CA LYS A 6 -13.67 12.67 -20.24
C LYS A 6 -12.14 12.59 -20.20
N SER A 7 -11.42 13.26 -21.10
CA SER A 7 -9.97 13.10 -21.25
C SER A 7 -9.11 14.08 -20.43
N ARG A 8 -9.66 15.19 -19.97
CA ARG A 8 -8.88 16.23 -19.29
C ARG A 8 -8.95 16.08 -17.77
N LYS A 9 -7.80 15.86 -17.12
CA LYS A 9 -7.72 15.83 -15.65
C LYS A 9 -8.26 17.13 -15.05
N PRO A 10 -9.20 17.08 -14.10
CA PRO A 10 -9.72 18.25 -13.41
C PRO A 10 -8.65 18.97 -12.57
N SER A 11 -8.93 20.22 -12.19
CA SER A 11 -7.96 21.07 -11.50
C SER A 11 -7.53 20.54 -10.14
N TRP A 12 -8.39 19.81 -9.44
CA TRP A 12 -8.09 19.21 -8.12
C TRP A 12 -7.17 18.00 -8.17
N LEU A 13 -6.85 17.48 -9.37
CA LEU A 13 -5.87 16.38 -9.56
C LEU A 13 -4.47 16.90 -9.95
N ARG A 14 -4.14 18.13 -9.62
CA ARG A 14 -2.79 18.66 -9.83
C ARG A 14 -1.87 18.25 -8.69
N ALA A 15 -0.84 17.47 -9.01
CA ALA A 15 0.25 17.17 -8.10
C ALA A 15 1.28 18.31 -8.07
N LYS A 16 1.93 18.51 -6.94
CA LYS A 16 3.09 19.39 -6.84
C LYS A 16 4.28 18.77 -7.58
N LEU A 17 5.04 19.58 -8.30
CA LEU A 17 6.27 19.10 -8.94
C LEU A 17 7.27 18.65 -7.87
N PRO A 18 7.96 17.52 -8.09
CA PRO A 18 9.04 17.09 -7.20
C PRO A 18 10.14 18.14 -7.12
N SER A 19 10.45 18.63 -5.93
CA SER A 19 11.48 19.65 -5.70
C SER A 19 12.02 19.54 -4.27
N GLY A 20 13.20 20.11 -4.03
CA GLY A 20 13.80 20.19 -2.70
C GLY A 20 15.04 19.30 -2.52
N VAL A 21 15.84 19.65 -1.51
CA VAL A 21 17.10 18.95 -1.16
C VAL A 21 16.78 17.53 -0.67
N GLU A 22 15.74 17.38 0.14
CA GLU A 22 15.30 16.11 0.71
C GLU A 22 14.84 15.13 -0.39
N TYR A 23 14.11 15.61 -1.41
CA TYR A 23 13.75 14.81 -2.58
C TYR A 23 14.98 14.25 -3.29
N GLY A 24 15.99 15.12 -3.53
CA GLY A 24 17.26 14.71 -4.15
C GLY A 24 18.02 13.68 -3.33
N ALA A 25 18.04 13.85 -2.01
CA ALA A 25 18.68 12.91 -1.08
C ALA A 25 18.02 11.53 -1.10
N VAL A 26 16.68 11.46 -1.02
CA VAL A 26 15.93 10.20 -1.10
C VAL A 26 16.15 9.51 -2.45
N ARG A 27 16.11 10.26 -3.56
CA ARG A 27 16.38 9.71 -4.89
C ARG A 27 17.75 9.08 -4.98
N LYS A 28 18.79 9.82 -4.55
CA LYS A 28 20.17 9.32 -4.56
C LYS A 28 20.32 8.06 -3.71
N LEU A 29 19.70 8.03 -2.53
CA LEU A 29 19.74 6.88 -1.64
C LEU A 29 19.09 5.63 -2.26
N VAL A 30 17.95 5.78 -2.92
CA VAL A 30 17.26 4.70 -3.64
C VAL A 30 18.17 4.14 -4.74
N ASP A 31 18.78 5.03 -5.54
CA ASP A 31 19.66 4.65 -6.65
C ASP A 31 20.95 3.98 -6.14
N ASP A 32 21.62 4.55 -5.15
CA ASP A 32 22.90 4.05 -4.57
C ASP A 32 22.71 2.65 -3.93
N ASN A 33 21.56 2.39 -3.30
CA ASN A 33 21.25 1.10 -2.67
C ASN A 33 20.57 0.09 -3.62
N LYS A 34 20.43 0.41 -4.90
CA LYS A 34 19.74 -0.45 -5.89
C LYS A 34 18.37 -0.91 -5.41
N LEU A 35 17.60 0.01 -4.79
CA LEU A 35 16.28 -0.25 -4.28
C LEU A 35 15.23 0.08 -5.34
N HIS A 36 14.09 -0.59 -5.25
CA HIS A 36 12.90 -0.27 -6.02
C HIS A 36 11.90 0.48 -5.15
N THR A 37 11.22 1.46 -5.71
CA THR A 37 10.13 2.17 -5.02
C THR A 37 8.87 2.16 -5.87
N VAL A 38 7.74 1.95 -5.22
CA VAL A 38 6.42 2.11 -5.88
C VAL A 38 6.24 3.54 -6.37
N CYS A 39 6.82 4.51 -5.65
CA CYS A 39 6.76 5.92 -6.02
C CYS A 39 7.27 6.17 -7.46
N GLN A 40 8.40 5.56 -7.84
CA GLN A 40 8.96 5.64 -9.19
C GLN A 40 8.20 4.73 -10.16
N SER A 41 8.05 3.45 -9.82
CA SER A 41 7.48 2.44 -10.73
C SER A 41 6.01 2.69 -11.07
N ALA A 42 5.21 3.19 -10.12
CA ALA A 42 3.81 3.53 -10.32
C ALA A 42 3.58 4.99 -10.72
N GLN A 43 4.64 5.78 -10.97
CA GLN A 43 4.54 7.20 -11.30
C GLN A 43 3.63 7.97 -10.32
N CYS A 44 3.87 7.76 -9.02
CA CYS A 44 3.00 8.27 -7.97
C CYS A 44 2.91 9.81 -8.00
N PRO A 45 1.70 10.41 -8.01
CA PRO A 45 1.55 11.86 -8.05
C PRO A 45 2.07 12.56 -6.79
N ASN A 46 2.19 11.84 -5.67
CA ASN A 46 2.64 12.39 -4.38
C ASN A 46 4.15 12.24 -4.16
N MET A 47 4.90 11.68 -5.12
CA MET A 47 6.33 11.39 -4.96
C MET A 47 7.12 12.62 -4.50
N GLY A 48 6.86 13.80 -5.10
CA GLY A 48 7.51 15.05 -4.71
C GLY A 48 7.27 15.44 -3.26
N GLU A 49 6.04 15.33 -2.79
CA GLU A 49 5.66 15.65 -1.43
C GLU A 49 6.21 14.63 -0.42
N CYS A 50 5.97 13.34 -0.64
CA CYS A 50 6.44 12.27 0.25
C CYS A 50 7.97 12.29 0.39
N TRP A 51 8.70 12.40 -0.71
CA TRP A 51 10.16 12.40 -0.68
C TRP A 51 10.74 13.66 -0.05
N SER A 52 10.08 14.82 -0.20
CA SER A 52 10.46 16.05 0.53
C SER A 52 10.22 15.95 2.04
N ARG A 53 9.31 15.06 2.47
CA ARG A 53 9.07 14.71 3.89
C ARG A 53 9.98 13.58 4.39
N GLY A 54 10.91 13.07 3.56
CA GLY A 54 11.78 11.95 3.88
C GLY A 54 11.05 10.61 3.98
N THR A 55 9.93 10.44 3.25
CA THR A 55 9.15 9.20 3.24
C THR A 55 9.14 8.55 1.85
N ALA A 56 9.33 7.23 1.79
CA ALA A 56 9.22 6.45 0.56
C ALA A 56 8.59 5.08 0.85
N THR A 57 7.86 4.55 -0.14
CA THR A 57 7.38 3.16 -0.08
C THR A 57 8.37 2.27 -0.81
N VAL A 58 9.07 1.44 -0.06
CA VAL A 58 10.07 0.51 -0.61
C VAL A 58 9.36 -0.71 -1.19
N MET A 59 9.76 -1.10 -2.39
CA MET A 59 9.25 -2.30 -3.06
C MET A 59 10.33 -3.37 -3.07
N ILE A 60 10.03 -4.53 -2.48
CA ILE A 60 10.92 -5.69 -2.39
C ILE A 60 10.57 -6.78 -3.40
N LEU A 61 11.40 -7.82 -3.49
CA LEU A 61 11.26 -8.95 -4.40
C LEU A 61 11.46 -8.57 -5.88
N GLY A 62 12.15 -7.45 -6.12
CA GLY A 62 12.48 -6.97 -7.46
C GLY A 62 11.39 -6.06 -8.05
N ASN A 63 11.37 -5.95 -9.38
CA ASN A 63 10.52 -5.01 -10.13
C ASN A 63 9.67 -5.67 -11.23
N ILE A 64 9.67 -7.01 -11.33
CA ILE A 64 8.87 -7.78 -12.28
C ILE A 64 7.81 -8.56 -11.50
N CYS A 65 6.54 -8.31 -11.82
CA CYS A 65 5.40 -8.93 -11.15
C CYS A 65 4.86 -10.10 -11.98
N THR A 66 4.52 -11.21 -11.33
CA THR A 66 3.89 -12.37 -12.01
C THR A 66 2.42 -12.16 -12.32
N ARG A 67 1.80 -11.07 -11.82
CA ARG A 67 0.40 -10.72 -12.07
C ARG A 67 0.26 -9.49 -12.96
N SER A 68 -0.83 -9.48 -13.74
CA SER A 68 -1.16 -8.44 -14.71
C SER A 68 -2.40 -7.65 -14.30
N CYS A 69 -2.31 -6.90 -13.20
CA CYS A 69 -3.40 -6.02 -12.80
C CYS A 69 -3.54 -4.86 -13.78
N ASN A 70 -4.74 -4.67 -14.36
CA ASN A 70 -4.97 -3.70 -15.43
C ASN A 70 -4.94 -2.22 -14.99
N PHE A 71 -4.71 -1.95 -13.71
CA PHE A 71 -4.50 -0.61 -13.15
C PHE A 71 -3.04 -0.30 -12.84
N CYS A 72 -2.14 -1.30 -12.87
CA CYS A 72 -0.80 -1.22 -12.29
C CYS A 72 0.26 -1.04 -13.37
N ALA A 73 1.14 -0.05 -13.20
CA ALA A 73 2.24 0.26 -14.11
C ALA A 73 3.47 -0.66 -13.97
N ILE A 74 3.47 -1.57 -12.98
CA ILE A 74 4.58 -2.50 -12.76
C ILE A 74 4.69 -3.48 -13.93
N GLN A 75 5.91 -3.73 -14.38
CA GLN A 75 6.18 -4.65 -15.46
C GLN A 75 5.71 -6.07 -15.11
N THR A 76 4.87 -6.65 -15.97
CA THR A 76 4.45 -8.06 -15.85
C THR A 76 5.45 -8.97 -16.53
N GLY A 77 5.78 -10.10 -15.88
CA GLY A 77 6.69 -11.09 -16.43
C GLY A 77 6.98 -12.20 -15.43
N ARG A 78 7.95 -13.05 -15.78
CA ARG A 78 8.48 -14.07 -14.88
C ARG A 78 9.87 -13.65 -14.42
N PRO A 79 10.04 -13.29 -13.12
CA PRO A 79 11.35 -12.95 -12.57
C PRO A 79 12.28 -14.17 -12.62
N THR A 80 13.56 -13.94 -12.90
CA THR A 80 14.58 -15.00 -12.96
C THR A 80 15.50 -15.01 -11.75
N GLU A 81 15.50 -13.94 -10.96
CA GLU A 81 16.43 -13.77 -9.85
C GLU A 81 15.67 -13.51 -8.54
N LEU A 82 16.30 -13.89 -7.44
CA LEU A 82 15.89 -13.56 -6.08
C LEU A 82 17.10 -13.00 -5.35
N ASP A 83 17.03 -11.73 -4.96
CA ASP A 83 18.12 -11.04 -4.29
C ASP A 83 18.05 -11.26 -2.78
N ILE A 84 18.86 -12.20 -2.28
CA ILE A 84 18.93 -12.51 -0.84
C ILE A 84 19.56 -11.38 0.00
N GLY A 85 20.27 -10.43 -0.62
CA GLY A 85 20.85 -9.26 0.04
C GLY A 85 19.91 -8.06 0.15
N GLU A 86 18.74 -8.10 -0.52
CA GLU A 86 17.76 -7.00 -0.52
C GLU A 86 17.29 -6.62 0.90
N PRO A 87 16.96 -7.55 1.82
CA PRO A 87 16.52 -7.21 3.18
C PRO A 87 17.50 -6.31 3.95
N ALA A 88 18.79 -6.60 3.86
CA ALA A 88 19.83 -5.82 4.55
C ALA A 88 19.97 -4.41 3.96
N ARG A 89 19.91 -4.27 2.63
CA ARG A 89 19.98 -2.97 1.97
C ARG A 89 18.75 -2.11 2.26
N VAL A 90 17.56 -2.72 2.32
CA VAL A 90 16.33 -2.02 2.73
C VAL A 90 16.46 -1.50 4.16
N ALA A 91 16.93 -2.31 5.10
CA ALA A 91 17.12 -1.89 6.49
C ALA A 91 18.12 -0.74 6.62
N GLU A 92 19.22 -0.75 5.86
CA GLU A 92 20.21 0.33 5.84
C GLU A 92 19.65 1.62 5.23
N ALA A 93 18.84 1.51 4.18
CA ALA A 93 18.18 2.68 3.59
C ALA A 93 17.19 3.32 4.56
N VAL A 94 16.39 2.53 5.27
CA VAL A 94 15.48 3.00 6.32
C VAL A 94 16.24 3.74 7.42
N ALA A 95 17.42 3.22 7.84
CA ALA A 95 18.30 3.86 8.80
C ALA A 95 18.84 5.21 8.30
N THR A 96 19.34 5.23 7.08
CA THR A 96 19.89 6.43 6.46
C THR A 96 18.85 7.53 6.30
N MET A 97 17.62 7.15 5.94
CA MET A 97 16.46 8.07 5.85
C MET A 97 15.90 8.46 7.21
N ARG A 98 16.30 7.80 8.29
CA ARG A 98 15.78 8.02 9.65
C ARG A 98 14.25 7.97 9.71
N LEU A 99 13.66 7.01 9.02
CA LEU A 99 12.20 6.90 8.94
C LEU A 99 11.62 6.52 10.31
N LYS A 100 10.61 7.26 10.73
CA LYS A 100 9.77 6.90 11.88
C LYS A 100 8.70 5.87 11.51
N HIS A 101 8.32 5.85 10.23
CA HIS A 101 7.36 4.92 9.64
C HIS A 101 7.87 4.46 8.27
N CYS A 102 7.94 3.15 8.08
CA CYS A 102 8.38 2.53 6.83
C CYS A 102 7.24 1.70 6.24
N VAL A 103 6.84 2.03 5.01
CA VAL A 103 5.91 1.18 4.25
C VAL A 103 6.73 0.29 3.31
N ILE A 104 6.54 -1.02 3.44
CA ILE A 104 7.14 -2.03 2.56
C ILE A 104 6.03 -2.62 1.71
N THR A 105 6.28 -2.75 0.42
CA THR A 105 5.41 -3.51 -0.49
C THR A 105 6.25 -4.41 -1.38
N SER A 106 5.62 -5.23 -2.22
CA SER A 106 6.35 -6.07 -3.17
C SER A 106 5.64 -6.19 -4.51
N VAL A 107 6.38 -6.66 -5.51
CA VAL A 107 5.78 -7.36 -6.64
C VAL A 107 5.23 -8.72 -6.19
N THR A 108 4.27 -9.28 -6.93
CA THR A 108 3.84 -10.65 -6.66
C THR A 108 4.82 -11.64 -7.29
N ARG A 109 5.17 -12.67 -6.53
CA ARG A 109 6.11 -13.74 -6.90
C ARG A 109 5.42 -15.11 -6.80
N ASP A 110 4.32 -15.28 -7.55
CA ASP A 110 3.52 -16.52 -7.52
C ASP A 110 4.29 -17.77 -7.97
N GLU A 111 5.46 -17.60 -8.60
CA GLU A 111 6.36 -18.68 -9.00
C GLU A 111 7.22 -19.19 -7.83
N LEU A 112 7.36 -18.43 -6.74
CA LEU A 112 8.02 -18.91 -5.54
C LEU A 112 7.06 -19.77 -4.72
N GLN A 113 7.59 -20.82 -4.10
CA GLN A 113 6.79 -21.77 -3.32
C GLN A 113 6.00 -21.08 -2.21
N ASP A 114 6.63 -20.14 -1.51
CA ASP A 114 6.04 -19.34 -0.40
C ASP A 114 5.55 -17.95 -0.85
N GLY A 115 5.51 -17.66 -2.16
CA GLY A 115 5.16 -16.33 -2.67
C GLY A 115 6.09 -15.21 -2.23
N GLY A 116 7.27 -15.53 -1.68
CA GLY A 116 8.24 -14.60 -1.14
C GLY A 116 8.08 -14.30 0.35
N ALA A 117 7.24 -15.03 1.09
CA ALA A 117 6.97 -14.80 2.53
C ALA A 117 8.24 -14.80 3.38
N THR A 118 9.20 -15.67 3.09
CA THR A 118 10.50 -15.72 3.77
C THR A 118 11.29 -14.42 3.60
N VAL A 119 11.30 -13.84 2.40
CA VAL A 119 11.98 -12.54 2.14
C VAL A 119 11.26 -11.40 2.87
N TRP A 120 9.93 -11.40 2.87
CA TRP A 120 9.13 -10.47 3.67
C TRP A 120 9.53 -10.50 5.15
N ALA A 121 9.54 -11.69 5.74
CA ALA A 121 9.91 -11.88 7.15
C ALA A 121 11.36 -11.45 7.43
N ALA A 122 12.29 -11.78 6.53
CA ALA A 122 13.68 -11.35 6.64
C ALA A 122 13.81 -9.82 6.58
N THR A 123 13.06 -9.16 5.69
CA THR A 123 13.07 -7.70 5.55
C THR A 123 12.53 -7.01 6.80
N ILE A 124 11.39 -7.47 7.34
CA ILE A 124 10.80 -6.93 8.57
C ILE A 124 11.79 -7.05 9.73
N ARG A 125 12.37 -8.24 9.92
CA ARG A 125 13.37 -8.48 11.00
C ARG A 125 14.62 -7.64 10.81
N ALA A 126 15.14 -7.50 9.60
CA ALA A 126 16.30 -6.67 9.31
C ALA A 126 16.04 -5.19 9.65
N ILE A 127 14.87 -4.66 9.25
CA ILE A 127 14.48 -3.28 9.59
C ILE A 127 14.34 -3.14 11.12
N ARG A 128 13.63 -4.05 11.79
CA ARG A 128 13.41 -4.00 13.23
C ARG A 128 14.73 -4.01 14.02
N ASN A 129 15.67 -4.85 13.62
CA ASN A 129 16.99 -4.96 14.27
C ASN A 129 17.85 -3.70 14.05
N ARG A 130 17.81 -3.13 12.84
CA ARG A 130 18.62 -1.95 12.48
C ARG A 130 18.00 -0.64 12.95
N ASN A 131 16.66 -0.59 13.08
CA ASN A 131 15.85 0.60 13.32
C ASN A 131 14.75 0.30 14.37
N PRO A 132 15.07 0.06 15.64
CA PRO A 132 14.11 -0.44 16.63
C PRO A 132 12.93 0.50 16.88
N GLY A 133 13.07 1.82 16.63
CA GLY A 133 12.01 2.81 16.79
C GLY A 133 11.15 3.06 15.57
N THR A 134 11.40 2.38 14.43
CA THR A 134 10.64 2.56 13.19
C THR A 134 9.38 1.69 13.18
N ALA A 135 8.22 2.29 12.96
CA ALA A 135 7.00 1.53 12.68
C ALA A 135 7.06 0.90 11.27
N ILE A 136 6.63 -0.35 11.15
CA ILE A 136 6.71 -1.13 9.91
C ILE A 136 5.30 -1.46 9.44
N GLU A 137 4.85 -0.85 8.34
CA GLU A 137 3.65 -1.23 7.62
C GLU A 137 4.01 -2.14 6.45
N VAL A 138 3.30 -3.26 6.29
CA VAL A 138 3.48 -4.18 5.17
C VAL A 138 2.26 -4.15 4.26
N LEU A 139 2.43 -3.74 2.99
CA LEU A 139 1.39 -3.81 1.96
C LEU A 139 1.64 -5.05 1.09
N THR A 140 1.02 -6.17 1.48
CA THR A 140 1.29 -7.47 0.87
C THR A 140 0.34 -7.81 -0.29
N PRO A 141 0.73 -8.69 -1.23
CA PRO A 141 -0.21 -9.41 -2.07
C PRO A 141 -1.10 -10.35 -1.24
N ASP A 142 -2.12 -10.94 -1.88
CA ASP A 142 -3.05 -11.88 -1.22
C ASP A 142 -2.45 -13.26 -0.89
N MET A 143 -1.14 -13.47 -1.06
CA MET A 143 -0.41 -14.73 -0.86
C MET A 143 -1.11 -15.95 -1.47
N ARG A 144 -1.90 -15.76 -2.55
CA ARG A 144 -2.75 -16.81 -3.18
C ARG A 144 -3.76 -17.44 -2.19
N GLY A 145 -4.07 -16.75 -1.09
CA GLY A 145 -4.93 -17.21 -0.02
C GLY A 145 -4.30 -18.27 0.89
N ARG A 146 -2.98 -18.47 0.81
CA ARG A 146 -2.23 -19.40 1.68
C ARG A 146 -1.93 -18.69 3.00
N LEU A 147 -2.63 -19.09 4.03
CA LEU A 147 -2.53 -18.45 5.34
C LEU A 147 -1.21 -18.77 6.06
N ASP A 148 -0.61 -19.94 5.84
CA ASP A 148 0.70 -20.30 6.40
C ASP A 148 1.83 -19.36 5.91
N ASP A 149 1.76 -18.95 4.62
CA ASP A 149 2.70 -17.95 4.08
C ASP A 149 2.44 -16.58 4.68
N LEU A 150 1.16 -16.22 4.89
CA LEU A 150 0.81 -15.00 5.59
C LEU A 150 1.29 -15.02 7.04
N ASP A 151 1.13 -16.15 7.75
CA ASP A 151 1.61 -16.31 9.12
C ASP A 151 3.14 -16.14 9.21
N THR A 152 3.89 -16.60 8.21
CA THR A 152 5.35 -16.36 8.13
C THR A 152 5.68 -14.86 8.15
N ILE A 153 4.87 -14.03 7.47
CA ILE A 153 5.02 -12.56 7.46
C ILE A 153 4.60 -11.97 8.81
N LEU A 154 3.44 -12.39 9.33
CA LEU A 154 2.89 -11.89 10.59
C LEU A 154 3.77 -12.24 11.80
N ASP A 155 4.40 -13.42 11.81
CA ASP A 155 5.34 -13.85 12.85
C ASP A 155 6.64 -13.01 12.90
N ALA A 156 6.94 -12.28 11.82
CA ALA A 156 7.99 -11.27 11.82
C ALA A 156 7.58 -9.95 12.50
N LYS A 157 6.32 -9.84 12.95
CA LYS A 157 5.72 -8.75 13.73
C LYS A 157 5.81 -7.38 13.04
N PRO A 158 5.18 -7.20 11.88
CA PRO A 158 4.91 -5.85 11.38
C PRO A 158 3.97 -5.11 12.35
N ASP A 159 3.98 -3.79 12.34
CA ASP A 159 3.10 -2.99 13.20
C ASP A 159 1.71 -2.81 12.58
N ILE A 160 1.62 -2.77 11.25
CA ILE A 160 0.35 -2.67 10.50
C ILE A 160 0.39 -3.66 9.34
N TYR A 161 -0.68 -4.44 9.19
CA TYR A 161 -0.91 -5.28 8.03
C TYR A 161 -1.84 -4.59 7.04
N ASN A 162 -1.37 -4.38 5.82
CA ASN A 162 -2.11 -3.73 4.74
C ASN A 162 -2.25 -4.68 3.54
N HIS A 163 -3.47 -4.80 3.03
CA HIS A 163 -3.78 -5.45 1.77
C HIS A 163 -4.95 -4.73 1.10
N ASN A 164 -4.71 -4.13 -0.07
CA ASN A 164 -5.77 -3.42 -0.78
C ASN A 164 -6.72 -4.37 -1.51
N ILE A 165 -8.03 -4.14 -1.39
CA ILE A 165 -9.02 -4.80 -2.26
C ILE A 165 -9.12 -4.13 -3.63
N GLU A 166 -8.59 -2.92 -3.79
CA GLU A 166 -8.44 -2.08 -4.98
C GLU A 166 -9.75 -1.62 -5.61
N THR A 167 -10.79 -2.45 -5.66
CA THR A 167 -12.10 -2.13 -6.25
C THR A 167 -13.20 -3.01 -5.68
N VAL A 168 -14.45 -2.72 -6.05
CA VAL A 168 -15.65 -3.46 -5.66
C VAL A 168 -15.70 -4.86 -6.29
N GLU A 169 -16.50 -5.77 -5.73
CA GLU A 169 -16.55 -7.19 -6.13
C GLU A 169 -16.75 -7.38 -7.63
N ARG A 170 -17.77 -6.73 -8.23
CA ARG A 170 -18.08 -6.86 -9.67
C ARG A 170 -16.90 -6.50 -10.57
N LEU A 171 -16.05 -5.56 -10.15
CA LEU A 171 -14.93 -5.07 -10.93
C LEU A 171 -13.62 -5.81 -10.66
N GLN A 172 -13.58 -6.79 -9.75
CA GLN A 172 -12.33 -7.50 -9.43
C GLN A 172 -11.69 -8.13 -10.67
N LYS A 173 -12.45 -8.92 -11.42
CA LYS A 173 -11.90 -9.67 -12.57
C LYS A 173 -11.31 -8.76 -13.66
N PRO A 174 -11.99 -7.68 -14.12
CA PRO A 174 -11.42 -6.76 -15.10
C PRO A 174 -10.27 -5.89 -14.54
N VAL A 175 -10.21 -5.64 -13.23
CA VAL A 175 -9.20 -4.77 -12.61
C VAL A 175 -8.00 -5.58 -12.11
N ARG A 176 -8.25 -6.73 -11.46
CA ARG A 176 -7.24 -7.59 -10.80
C ARG A 176 -7.36 -9.02 -11.29
N VAL A 177 -6.85 -9.31 -12.48
CA VAL A 177 -7.10 -10.56 -13.24
C VAL A 177 -6.88 -11.84 -12.44
N GLN A 178 -5.85 -11.90 -11.57
CA GLN A 178 -5.47 -13.10 -10.82
C GLN A 178 -5.86 -13.05 -9.32
N ALA A 179 -6.33 -11.92 -8.82
CA ALA A 179 -6.81 -11.78 -7.45
C ALA A 179 -8.34 -11.93 -7.39
N THR A 180 -8.87 -12.30 -6.22
CA THR A 180 -10.33 -12.38 -5.99
C THR A 180 -10.71 -11.54 -4.78
N TYR A 181 -11.96 -11.10 -4.76
CA TYR A 181 -12.53 -10.29 -3.68
C TYR A 181 -12.49 -11.03 -2.34
N ASP A 182 -13.06 -12.24 -2.31
CA ASP A 182 -13.12 -13.08 -1.10
C ASP A 182 -11.74 -13.41 -0.54
N ARG A 183 -10.74 -13.65 -1.43
CA ARG A 183 -9.38 -13.92 -1.00
C ARG A 183 -8.75 -12.72 -0.32
N SER A 184 -9.02 -11.51 -0.81
CA SER A 184 -8.56 -10.27 -0.20
C SER A 184 -9.18 -10.06 1.18
N LEU A 185 -10.49 -10.27 1.33
CA LEU A 185 -11.16 -10.22 2.62
C LEU A 185 -10.65 -11.29 3.59
N LYS A 186 -10.41 -12.52 3.09
CA LYS A 186 -9.88 -13.64 3.90
C LYS A 186 -8.52 -13.31 4.51
N VAL A 187 -7.57 -12.75 3.74
CA VAL A 187 -6.23 -12.43 4.28
C VAL A 187 -6.28 -11.27 5.27
N LEU A 188 -7.16 -10.29 5.04
CA LEU A 188 -7.41 -9.19 5.99
C LEU A 188 -8.02 -9.70 7.31
N ALA A 189 -9.08 -10.52 7.22
CA ALA A 189 -9.73 -11.11 8.39
C ALA A 189 -8.76 -11.99 9.19
N HIS A 190 -7.90 -12.76 8.51
CA HIS A 190 -6.87 -13.57 9.17
C HIS A 190 -5.88 -12.71 9.96
N ALA A 191 -5.33 -11.66 9.34
CA ALA A 191 -4.42 -10.75 10.04
C ALA A 191 -5.09 -10.06 11.23
N GLY A 192 -6.32 -9.59 11.08
CA GLY A 192 -7.12 -9.03 12.17
C GLY A 192 -7.34 -10.02 13.32
N SER A 193 -7.66 -11.28 13.03
CA SER A 193 -7.84 -12.33 14.03
C SER A 193 -6.56 -12.68 14.80
N ARG A 194 -5.38 -12.37 14.20
CA ARG A 194 -4.06 -12.48 14.83
C ARG A 194 -3.69 -11.26 15.66
N GLY A 195 -4.60 -10.27 15.78
CA GLY A 195 -4.42 -9.06 16.60
C GLY A 195 -3.66 -7.92 15.91
N PHE A 196 -3.42 -7.99 14.61
CA PHE A 196 -2.76 -6.91 13.89
C PHE A 196 -3.75 -5.81 13.50
N PRO A 197 -3.43 -4.52 13.68
CA PRO A 197 -4.14 -3.44 13.01
C PRO A 197 -4.14 -3.68 11.50
N THR A 198 -5.34 -3.68 10.88
CA THR A 198 -5.48 -3.99 9.46
C THR A 198 -5.90 -2.78 8.66
N LYS A 199 -5.30 -2.65 7.49
CA LYS A 199 -5.52 -1.56 6.54
C LYS A 199 -5.90 -2.09 5.17
N SER A 200 -6.80 -1.38 4.49
CA SER A 200 -7.12 -1.65 3.09
C SER A 200 -7.39 -0.36 2.33
N GLY A 201 -7.42 -0.47 1.00
CA GLY A 201 -7.71 0.66 0.12
C GLY A 201 -8.49 0.28 -1.11
N LEU A 202 -9.24 1.27 -1.61
CA LEU A 202 -9.95 1.22 -2.88
C LEU A 202 -9.59 2.42 -3.75
N MET A 203 -9.55 2.16 -5.04
CA MET A 203 -9.53 3.20 -6.07
C MET A 203 -10.95 3.46 -6.55
N LEU A 204 -11.33 4.74 -6.67
CA LEU A 204 -12.61 5.17 -7.22
C LEU A 204 -12.44 5.75 -8.63
N GLY A 205 -13.47 5.62 -9.45
CA GLY A 205 -13.48 6.08 -10.84
C GLY A 205 -13.19 4.99 -11.88
N LEU A 206 -13.39 3.71 -11.51
CA LEU A 206 -13.28 2.54 -12.39
C LEU A 206 -14.64 2.05 -12.92
N GLY A 207 -15.76 2.74 -12.58
CA GLY A 207 -17.12 2.37 -12.97
C GLY A 207 -17.91 1.65 -11.87
N GLU A 208 -17.47 1.78 -10.62
CA GLU A 208 -18.21 1.34 -9.44
C GLU A 208 -19.45 2.20 -9.19
N LYS A 209 -20.51 1.59 -8.65
CA LYS A 209 -21.72 2.28 -8.20
C LYS A 209 -21.62 2.61 -6.71
N LYS A 210 -22.39 3.59 -6.25
CA LYS A 210 -22.39 4.00 -4.84
C LYS A 210 -22.77 2.84 -3.89
N GLU A 211 -23.74 2.03 -4.27
CA GLU A 211 -24.18 0.88 -3.50
C GLU A 211 -23.08 -0.18 -3.38
N GLU A 212 -22.29 -0.37 -4.45
CA GLU A 212 -21.17 -1.31 -4.46
C GLU A 212 -20.01 -0.83 -3.58
N ILE A 213 -19.72 0.48 -3.58
CA ILE A 213 -18.73 1.08 -2.68
C ILE A 213 -19.17 0.89 -1.23
N SER A 214 -20.42 1.21 -0.91
CA SER A 214 -20.98 1.05 0.44
C SER A 214 -20.89 -0.40 0.92
N ALA A 215 -21.25 -1.37 0.06
CA ALA A 215 -21.13 -2.79 0.36
C ALA A 215 -19.67 -3.21 0.61
N ALA A 216 -18.74 -2.78 -0.25
CA ALA A 216 -17.32 -3.10 -0.10
C ALA A 216 -16.72 -2.53 1.19
N LEU A 217 -17.13 -1.33 1.61
CA LEU A 217 -16.70 -0.75 2.89
C LEU A 217 -17.25 -1.53 4.08
N GLN A 218 -18.51 -1.99 4.00
CA GLN A 218 -19.11 -2.84 5.05
C GLN A 218 -18.40 -4.20 5.12
N ASP A 219 -18.08 -4.83 3.98
CA ASP A 219 -17.35 -6.10 3.93
C ASP A 219 -15.96 -5.98 4.55
N LEU A 220 -15.25 -4.87 4.29
CA LEU A 220 -13.97 -4.59 4.94
C LEU A 220 -14.12 -4.44 6.46
N ARG A 221 -15.16 -3.75 6.95
CA ARG A 221 -15.43 -3.65 8.39
C ARG A 221 -15.73 -5.02 9.00
N ASN A 222 -16.54 -5.82 8.32
CA ASN A 222 -16.84 -7.20 8.74
C ASN A 222 -15.60 -8.09 8.77
N ALA A 223 -14.61 -7.83 7.89
CA ALA A 223 -13.30 -8.47 7.91
C ALA A 223 -12.35 -7.90 8.98
N GLY A 224 -12.79 -6.94 9.81
CA GLY A 224 -12.00 -6.38 10.90
C GLY A 224 -11.05 -5.25 10.50
N VAL A 225 -11.17 -4.69 9.28
CA VAL A 225 -10.32 -3.59 8.83
C VAL A 225 -10.64 -2.31 9.60
N THR A 226 -9.62 -1.67 10.17
CA THR A 226 -9.77 -0.43 10.96
C THR A 226 -9.25 0.82 10.25
N ILE A 227 -8.36 0.66 9.27
CA ILE A 227 -7.75 1.75 8.52
C ILE A 227 -8.15 1.65 7.04
N LEU A 228 -8.69 2.74 6.49
CA LEU A 228 -9.16 2.81 5.11
C LEU A 228 -8.49 3.93 4.32
N THR A 229 -8.13 3.64 3.07
CA THR A 229 -7.72 4.66 2.10
C THR A 229 -8.60 4.62 0.86
N LEU A 230 -9.10 5.78 0.44
CA LEU A 230 -9.87 5.95 -0.79
C LEU A 230 -9.18 6.99 -1.69
N GLY A 231 -8.85 6.62 -2.92
CA GLY A 231 -8.15 7.49 -3.85
C GLY A 231 -8.70 7.41 -5.27
N GLN A 232 -8.51 8.46 -6.08
CA GLN A 232 -8.89 8.44 -7.49
C GLN A 232 -7.99 7.47 -8.27
N TYR A 233 -8.60 6.60 -9.07
CA TYR A 233 -7.87 5.86 -10.09
C TYR A 233 -7.28 6.82 -11.12
N LEU A 234 -5.99 6.67 -11.39
CA LEU A 234 -5.29 7.40 -12.44
C LEU A 234 -4.72 6.38 -13.44
N GLN A 235 -5.15 6.48 -14.70
CA GLN A 235 -4.67 5.60 -15.76
C GLN A 235 -3.16 5.80 -16.00
N PRO A 236 -2.31 4.78 -15.79
CA PRO A 236 -0.86 4.93 -15.96
C PRO A 236 -0.45 5.15 -17.42
N THR A 237 -1.00 4.38 -18.34
CA THR A 237 -0.77 4.51 -19.80
C THR A 237 -2.06 4.22 -20.57
N PRO A 238 -2.16 4.58 -21.86
CA PRO A 238 -3.34 4.27 -22.68
C PRO A 238 -3.68 2.78 -22.82
N LYS A 239 -2.75 1.89 -22.43
CA LYS A 239 -2.96 0.42 -22.44
C LYS A 239 -3.69 -0.09 -21.22
N HIS A 240 -3.75 0.68 -20.14
CA HIS A 240 -4.44 0.33 -18.90
C HIS A 240 -5.91 0.72 -18.96
N LEU A 241 -6.70 0.31 -17.97
CA LEU A 241 -8.10 0.65 -17.86
C LEU A 241 -8.30 2.16 -17.96
N ALA A 242 -9.25 2.60 -18.78
CA ALA A 242 -9.60 4.00 -18.84
C ALA A 242 -10.25 4.47 -17.53
N VAL A 243 -10.06 5.74 -17.19
CA VAL A 243 -10.83 6.35 -16.11
C VAL A 243 -12.27 6.47 -16.57
N ASP A 244 -13.20 5.89 -15.80
CA ASP A 244 -14.63 5.98 -16.08
C ASP A 244 -15.19 7.36 -15.70
N ARG A 245 -14.83 7.83 -14.50
CA ARG A 245 -15.22 9.16 -13.99
C ARG A 245 -14.19 9.79 -13.08
N TRP A 246 -14.24 11.10 -12.98
CA TRP A 246 -13.49 11.86 -12.00
C TRP A 246 -14.36 12.09 -10.77
N VAL A 247 -13.97 11.52 -9.64
CA VAL A 247 -14.65 11.69 -8.35
C VAL A 247 -14.26 13.04 -7.76
N THR A 248 -15.25 13.80 -7.28
CA THR A 248 -15.01 15.14 -6.74
C THR A 248 -14.45 15.08 -5.32
N PRO A 249 -13.74 16.13 -4.86
CA PRO A 249 -13.30 16.23 -3.46
C PRO A 249 -14.44 16.10 -2.46
N GLU A 250 -15.62 16.65 -2.78
CA GLU A 250 -16.82 16.59 -1.95
C GLU A 250 -17.30 15.14 -1.82
N GLU A 251 -17.35 14.39 -2.91
CA GLU A 251 -17.73 12.96 -2.86
C GLU A 251 -16.72 12.14 -2.04
N PHE A 252 -15.42 12.44 -2.12
CA PHE A 252 -14.43 11.83 -1.24
C PHE A 252 -14.66 12.16 0.24
N ALA A 253 -15.08 13.39 0.55
CA ALA A 253 -15.43 13.79 1.91
C ALA A 253 -16.68 13.04 2.42
N ASP A 254 -17.70 12.85 1.56
CA ASP A 254 -18.89 12.07 1.89
C ASP A 254 -18.52 10.62 2.19
N TRP A 255 -17.66 10.00 1.38
CA TRP A 255 -17.16 8.64 1.63
C TRP A 255 -16.33 8.54 2.91
N LYS A 256 -15.55 9.57 3.24
CA LYS A 256 -14.83 9.64 4.53
C LYS A 256 -15.82 9.60 5.69
N ALA A 257 -16.83 10.46 5.67
CA ALA A 257 -17.85 10.54 6.71
C ALA A 257 -18.64 9.22 6.84
N PHE A 258 -19.02 8.61 5.71
CA PHE A 258 -19.70 7.31 5.71
C PHE A 258 -18.81 6.22 6.32
N ALA A 259 -17.54 6.10 5.91
CA ALA A 259 -16.64 5.11 6.45
C ALA A 259 -16.44 5.27 7.97
N GLN A 260 -16.29 6.51 8.45
CA GLN A 260 -16.21 6.79 9.88
C GLN A 260 -17.49 6.38 10.62
N SER A 261 -18.67 6.63 10.04
CA SER A 261 -19.97 6.29 10.64
C SER A 261 -20.18 4.78 10.81
N ILE A 262 -19.55 3.94 9.98
CA ILE A 262 -19.62 2.48 10.07
C ILE A 262 -18.44 1.87 10.87
N GLY A 263 -17.61 2.71 11.51
CA GLY A 263 -16.63 2.32 12.52
C GLY A 263 -15.20 2.12 12.04
N PHE A 264 -14.78 2.69 10.88
CA PHE A 264 -13.35 2.80 10.60
C PHE A 264 -12.70 3.82 11.53
N GLU A 265 -11.59 3.45 12.14
CA GLU A 265 -10.85 4.31 13.09
C GLU A 265 -10.08 5.40 12.36
N PHE A 266 -9.45 5.04 11.24
CA PHE A 266 -8.71 5.96 10.39
C PHE A 266 -9.19 5.88 8.95
N VAL A 267 -9.50 7.04 8.36
CA VAL A 267 -9.94 7.16 6.98
C VAL A 267 -9.19 8.28 6.28
N GLU A 268 -8.36 7.92 5.31
CA GLU A 268 -7.84 8.87 4.35
C GLU A 268 -8.62 8.75 3.04
N SER A 269 -9.23 9.84 2.61
CA SER A 269 -10.08 9.86 1.42
C SER A 269 -9.87 11.17 0.65
N GLY A 270 -9.49 11.06 -0.61
CA GLY A 270 -9.25 12.23 -1.44
C GLY A 270 -8.67 11.89 -2.81
N PRO A 271 -8.73 12.83 -3.76
CA PRO A 271 -8.35 12.59 -5.15
C PRO A 271 -6.91 12.09 -5.35
N LEU A 272 -5.98 12.55 -4.54
CA LEU A 272 -4.56 12.17 -4.62
C LEU A 272 -4.14 11.14 -3.57
N VAL A 273 -5.05 10.67 -2.72
CA VAL A 273 -4.74 9.65 -1.70
C VAL A 273 -4.24 8.37 -2.35
N ARG A 274 -3.23 7.76 -1.74
CA ARG A 274 -2.65 6.45 -2.04
C ARG A 274 -2.51 5.67 -0.73
N SER A 275 -2.39 4.36 -0.80
CA SER A 275 -2.36 3.49 0.39
C SER A 275 -1.27 3.86 1.41
N SER A 276 -0.16 4.44 0.97
CA SER A 276 0.92 4.91 1.85
C SER A 276 0.95 6.42 2.09
N TYR A 277 -0.08 7.15 1.63
CA TYR A 277 -0.14 8.60 1.83
C TYR A 277 -0.46 8.91 3.29
N HIS A 278 0.36 9.74 3.94
CA HIS A 278 0.29 10.08 5.37
C HIS A 278 0.25 8.85 6.31
N ALA A 279 0.92 7.76 5.93
CA ALA A 279 0.94 6.54 6.73
C ALA A 279 1.56 6.74 8.13
N ASP A 280 2.50 7.67 8.25
CA ASP A 280 3.11 8.10 9.51
C ASP A 280 2.08 8.73 10.48
N GLU A 281 1.17 9.54 9.98
CA GLU A 281 0.09 10.15 10.79
C GLU A 281 -0.96 9.11 11.20
N GLN A 282 -1.31 8.19 10.30
CA GLN A 282 -2.25 7.10 10.57
C GLN A 282 -1.74 6.18 11.68
N SER A 283 -0.44 5.84 11.69
CA SER A 283 0.14 4.96 12.70
C SER A 283 0.28 5.61 14.08
N ALA A 284 0.41 6.93 14.16
CA ALA A 284 0.58 7.65 15.42
C ALA A 284 -0.66 7.62 16.33
N GLY A 285 -1.85 7.40 15.74
CA GLY A 285 -3.11 7.35 16.48
C GLY A 285 -3.59 5.94 16.84
N ILE A 286 -2.86 4.89 16.45
CA ILE A 286 -3.26 3.51 16.74
C ILE A 286 -2.68 3.09 18.08
N THR A 287 -3.56 2.84 19.07
CA THR A 287 -3.20 2.50 20.45
C THR A 287 -2.23 1.30 20.52
N GLY A 288 -2.43 0.27 19.72
CA GLY A 288 -1.55 -0.91 19.68
C GLY A 288 -0.13 -0.64 19.14
N VAL A 289 0.04 0.34 18.26
CA VAL A 289 1.37 0.75 17.75
C VAL A 289 2.12 1.57 18.81
N GLN A 290 1.42 2.35 19.64
CA GLN A 290 2.01 3.09 20.76
C GLN A 290 2.50 2.15 21.87
N GLU A 291 1.72 1.14 22.24
CA GLU A 291 2.11 0.16 23.27
C GLU A 291 3.35 -0.65 22.87
N LEU A 292 3.47 -1.02 21.58
CA LEU A 292 4.66 -1.72 21.07
C LEU A 292 5.92 -0.83 21.07
N ARG A 293 5.77 0.49 20.93
CA ARG A 293 6.90 1.45 21.02
C ARG A 293 7.35 1.70 22.45
N GLU A 294 6.41 1.71 23.40
CA GLU A 294 6.68 1.93 24.82
C GLU A 294 7.18 0.66 25.51
N GLY A 295 6.68 -0.52 25.15
CA GLY A 295 7.11 -1.81 25.67
C GLY A 295 8.53 -2.23 25.26
N GLY A 296 9.05 -1.71 24.14
CA GLY A 296 10.43 -1.97 23.70
C GLY A 296 11.52 -1.24 24.52
N SER A 297 11.14 -0.29 25.35
CA SER A 297 12.07 0.51 26.19
C SER A 297 12.36 -0.11 27.57
N LEU A 298 11.64 -1.16 27.98
CA LEU A 298 11.77 -1.75 29.35
C LEU A 298 12.59 -3.03 29.40
N ALA A 299 13.24 -3.47 28.32
CA ALA A 299 14.06 -4.71 28.31
C ALA A 299 15.56 -4.45 28.23
N SER A 300 16.04 -3.34 28.81
CA SER A 300 17.49 -3.08 29.04
C SER A 300 17.68 -2.46 30.42
N ALA A 301 17.54 -3.31 31.44
CA ALA A 301 18.09 -3.11 32.78
C ALA A 301 18.67 -4.43 33.27
#